data_d2faa8c68cb2b05babae9592e4b26bfd
#
_entry.id   d2faa8c68cb2b05babae9592e4b26bfd
#
_cell.length_a   1.000
_cell.length_b   1.000
_cell.length_c   1.000
_cell.angle_alpha   90.00
_cell.angle_beta   90.00
_cell.angle_gamma   90.00
#
_symmetry.space_group_name_H-M   'P 1'
#
loop_
_entity.id
_entity.type
_entity.pdbx_description
1 polymer ?
#
loop_
_entity_poly.entity_id
_entity_poly.type
_entity_poly.pdbx_seq_one_letter_code
_entity_poly.pdbx_strand_id
1 'polypeptide(L)'
;DVCSSDLEILNRFETHFMNTAAQARAYAERVDHPAFGIMYDTFHAHIEEKDQPAAIAHLGARMHVLHVSENDRGVPGTGQVDFPAILRAATATGFDGPVVVEAFGSGLPELAAATRVWRPLFPDLETLFREGAATIRAAAEAA
;
A
#
# COMPACT_ATOMS: atom_id res chain seq x y z
N ASP A 1 -16.35 16.02 14.93
CA ASP A 1 -15.62 15.44 13.80
C ASP A 1 -14.21 15.09 14.26
N VAL A 2 -13.94 13.81 14.45
CA VAL A 2 -12.57 13.35 14.77
C VAL A 2 -11.85 13.22 13.44
N CYS A 3 -10.92 14.13 13.17
CA CYS A 3 -10.02 13.99 12.03
C CYS A 3 -9.10 12.78 12.31
N SER A 4 -9.14 11.74 11.48
CA SER A 4 -8.15 10.68 11.53
C SER A 4 -6.86 11.14 10.84
N SER A 5 -5.73 10.73 11.39
CA SER A 5 -4.42 10.93 10.78
C SER A 5 -3.80 9.56 10.56
N ASP A 6 -3.54 9.23 9.29
CA ASP A 6 -2.88 8.00 8.93
C ASP A 6 -1.47 8.32 8.43
N LEU A 7 -0.48 7.62 8.98
CA LEU A 7 0.92 7.80 8.65
C LEU A 7 1.36 6.69 7.70
N GLU A 8 1.84 7.08 6.52
CA GLU A 8 2.31 6.14 5.51
C GLU A 8 3.72 5.63 5.81
N ILE A 9 3.91 4.32 5.61
CA ILE A 9 5.23 3.69 5.64
C ILE A 9 5.85 3.86 4.26
N LEU A 10 6.96 4.58 4.18
CA LEU A 10 7.68 4.82 2.94
C LEU A 10 8.98 4.01 2.88
N ASN A 11 9.42 3.67 1.67
CA ASN A 11 10.69 2.98 1.46
C ASN A 11 11.91 3.87 1.79
N ARG A 12 13.08 3.23 1.96
CA ARG A 12 14.37 3.86 2.33
C ARG A 12 14.90 4.88 1.33
N PHE A 13 14.42 4.87 0.09
CA PHE A 13 14.85 5.83 -0.93
C PHE A 13 14.10 7.16 -0.82
N GLU A 14 12.98 7.19 -0.10
CA GLU A 14 12.13 8.35 0.08
C GLU A 14 12.22 8.95 1.48
N THR A 15 12.42 8.12 2.49
CA THR A 15 12.61 8.59 3.88
C THR A 15 13.55 7.68 4.67
N HIS A 16 14.12 8.24 5.75
CA HIS A 16 14.87 7.47 6.77
C HIS A 16 14.13 7.33 8.10
N PHE A 17 12.89 7.88 8.18
CA PHE A 17 12.17 7.95 9.45
C PHE A 17 11.48 6.63 9.81
N MET A 18 10.68 6.09 8.90
CA MET A 18 9.84 4.92 9.17
C MET A 18 9.64 4.11 7.89
N ASN A 19 10.28 2.95 7.83
CA ASN A 19 10.34 2.13 6.63
C ASN A 19 9.68 0.75 6.78
N THR A 20 9.41 0.30 8.00
CA THR A 20 8.86 -1.05 8.23
C THR A 20 7.60 -1.02 9.09
N ALA A 21 6.77 -2.06 8.94
CA ALA A 21 5.59 -2.27 9.78
C ALA A 21 5.93 -2.32 11.26
N ALA A 22 7.08 -2.87 11.62
CA ALA A 22 7.53 -2.93 13.02
C ALA A 22 7.80 -1.53 13.60
N GLN A 23 8.46 -0.65 12.83
CA GLN A 23 8.69 0.74 13.23
C GLN A 23 7.38 1.52 13.33
N ALA A 24 6.49 1.33 12.35
CA ALA A 24 5.19 1.98 12.31
C ALA A 24 4.30 1.56 13.48
N ARG A 25 4.25 0.27 13.79
CA ARG A 25 3.52 -0.26 14.95
C ARG A 25 4.03 0.34 16.25
N ALA A 26 5.34 0.34 16.48
CA ALA A 26 5.94 0.92 17.67
C ALA A 26 5.66 2.43 17.79
N TYR A 27 5.63 3.14 16.65
CA TYR A 27 5.29 4.55 16.63
C TYR A 27 3.82 4.79 16.99
N ALA A 28 2.89 4.03 16.37
CA ALA A 28 1.46 4.13 16.65
C ALA A 28 1.12 3.79 18.11
N GLU A 29 1.82 2.83 18.71
CA GLU A 29 1.67 2.51 20.14
C GLU A 29 2.14 3.64 21.05
N ARG A 30 3.16 4.40 20.65
CA ARG A 30 3.61 5.58 21.41
C ARG A 30 2.69 6.79 21.27
N VAL A 31 2.04 6.96 20.12
CA VAL A 31 1.01 7.99 19.91
C VAL A 31 -0.22 7.68 20.75
N ASP A 32 -0.57 6.41 20.85
CA ASP A 32 -1.68 5.85 21.66
C ASP A 32 -2.99 6.65 21.54
N HIS A 33 -3.40 6.89 20.31
CA HIS A 33 -4.65 7.58 20.02
C HIS A 33 -5.49 6.79 19.00
N PRO A 34 -6.81 6.62 19.22
CA PRO A 34 -7.66 5.81 18.34
C PRO A 34 -7.85 6.41 16.95
N ALA A 35 -7.68 7.71 16.78
CA ALA A 35 -7.77 8.39 15.47
C ALA A 35 -6.42 8.45 14.75
N PHE A 36 -5.38 7.77 15.25
CA PHE A 36 -4.09 7.65 14.60
C PHE A 36 -3.90 6.22 14.09
N GLY A 37 -3.69 6.09 12.79
CA GLY A 37 -3.49 4.83 12.12
C GLY A 37 -2.28 4.81 11.20
N ILE A 38 -2.09 3.66 10.59
CA ILE A 38 -1.01 3.42 9.63
C ILE A 38 -1.62 3.15 8.26
N MET A 39 -1.10 3.83 7.27
CA MET A 39 -1.31 3.52 5.87
C MET A 39 -0.19 2.57 5.42
N TYR A 40 -0.59 1.39 4.96
CA TYR A 40 0.33 0.40 4.43
C TYR A 40 0.28 0.44 2.91
N ASP A 41 1.41 0.64 2.26
CA ASP A 41 1.54 0.61 0.80
C ASP A 41 2.37 -0.58 0.35
N THR A 42 1.83 -1.37 -0.57
CA THR A 42 2.44 -2.62 -1.03
C THR A 42 3.69 -2.43 -1.88
N PHE A 43 3.83 -1.28 -2.55
CA PHE A 43 5.06 -0.93 -3.27
C PHE A 43 6.22 -0.63 -2.31
N HIS A 44 5.97 0.22 -1.31
CA HIS A 44 7.00 0.53 -0.31
C HIS A 44 7.39 -0.72 0.46
N ALA A 45 6.41 -1.52 0.84
CA ALA A 45 6.63 -2.77 1.55
C ALA A 45 7.35 -3.82 0.69
N HIS A 46 7.16 -3.83 -0.63
CA HIS A 46 7.89 -4.74 -1.53
C HIS A 46 9.41 -4.52 -1.49
N ILE A 47 9.84 -3.30 -1.18
CA ILE A 47 11.26 -2.95 -1.04
C ILE A 47 11.78 -3.30 0.36
N GLU A 48 10.96 -3.12 1.41
CA GLU A 48 11.41 -3.11 2.80
C GLU A 48 11.11 -4.41 3.55
N GLU A 49 9.98 -5.05 3.26
CA GLU A 49 9.51 -6.22 4.00
C GLU A 49 9.94 -7.52 3.31
N LYS A 50 10.33 -8.49 4.12
CA LYS A 50 10.65 -9.84 3.64
C LYS A 50 9.40 -10.71 3.47
N ASP A 51 8.36 -10.38 4.21
CA ASP A 51 7.08 -11.09 4.26
C ASP A 51 5.98 -10.05 4.51
N GLN A 52 5.34 -9.60 3.44
CA GLN A 52 4.29 -8.59 3.52
C GLN A 52 3.04 -9.07 4.30
N PRO A 53 2.54 -10.30 4.11
CA PRO A 53 1.49 -10.85 4.97
C PRO A 53 1.80 -10.80 6.46
N ALA A 54 3.01 -11.19 6.86
CA ALA A 54 3.44 -11.12 8.26
C ALA A 54 3.54 -9.66 8.76
N ALA A 55 3.99 -8.73 7.93
CA ALA A 55 4.04 -7.31 8.25
C ALA A 55 2.63 -6.72 8.50
N ILE A 56 1.64 -7.07 7.66
CA ILE A 56 0.24 -6.69 7.83
C ILE A 56 -0.33 -7.28 9.12
N ALA A 57 -0.11 -8.56 9.37
CA ALA A 57 -0.54 -9.22 10.60
C ALA A 57 0.08 -8.54 11.84
N HIS A 58 1.32 -8.09 11.74
CA HIS A 58 1.98 -7.35 12.82
C HIS A 58 1.35 -5.98 13.07
N LEU A 59 0.94 -5.24 12.04
CA LEU A 59 0.22 -3.97 12.21
C LEU A 59 -1.14 -4.19 12.90
N GLY A 60 -1.86 -5.24 12.52
CA GLY A 60 -3.16 -5.58 13.10
C GLY A 60 -4.14 -4.40 12.99
N ALA A 61 -4.86 -4.13 14.06
CA ALA A 61 -5.86 -3.05 14.12
C ALA A 61 -5.29 -1.62 13.98
N ARG A 62 -3.96 -1.46 13.91
CA ARG A 62 -3.36 -0.14 13.65
C ARG A 62 -3.28 0.18 12.16
N MET A 63 -3.52 -0.77 11.27
CA MET A 63 -3.64 -0.51 9.84
C MET A 63 -5.04 0.03 9.52
N HIS A 64 -5.11 1.28 9.09
CA HIS A 64 -6.36 1.97 8.77
C HIS A 64 -6.60 2.05 7.26
N VAL A 65 -5.55 2.09 6.46
CA VAL A 65 -5.61 2.20 4.99
C VAL A 65 -4.64 1.22 4.37
N LEU A 66 -5.07 0.57 3.29
CA LEU A 66 -4.22 -0.27 2.45
C LEU A 66 -4.12 0.34 1.05
N HIS A 67 -2.93 0.84 0.70
CA HIS A 67 -2.60 1.19 -0.67
C HIS A 67 -2.14 -0.06 -1.43
N VAL A 68 -2.84 -0.36 -2.51
CA VAL A 68 -2.53 -1.43 -3.44
C VAL A 68 -1.78 -0.85 -4.61
N SER A 69 -0.48 -1.02 -4.60
CA SER A 69 0.43 -0.52 -5.60
C SER A 69 1.33 -1.66 -6.08
N GLU A 70 1.51 -1.79 -7.37
CA GLU A 70 2.40 -2.82 -7.93
C GLU A 70 3.87 -2.47 -7.65
N ASN A 71 4.75 -3.48 -7.68
CA ASN A 71 6.18 -3.29 -7.40
C ASN A 71 6.90 -2.34 -8.36
N ASP A 72 6.29 -2.01 -9.49
CA ASP A 72 6.79 -1.03 -10.46
C ASP A 72 5.89 0.21 -10.61
N ARG A 73 4.86 0.37 -9.73
CA ARG A 73 3.85 1.44 -9.80
C ARG A 73 2.91 1.34 -11.01
N GLY A 74 2.89 0.20 -11.70
CA GLY A 74 2.00 -0.09 -12.83
C GLY A 74 0.61 -0.59 -12.41
N VAL A 75 -0.03 -1.34 -13.31
CA VAL A 75 -1.36 -1.94 -13.04
C VAL A 75 -1.22 -3.05 -11.99
N PRO A 76 -1.97 -2.99 -10.88
CA PRO A 76 -1.97 -4.06 -9.89
C PRO A 76 -2.27 -5.44 -10.49
N GLY A 77 -1.43 -6.42 -10.19
CA GLY A 77 -1.52 -7.79 -10.70
C GLY A 77 -0.71 -8.08 -11.95
N THR A 78 -0.01 -7.09 -12.50
CA THR A 78 0.88 -7.29 -13.65
C THR A 78 2.34 -7.49 -13.28
N GLY A 79 2.68 -7.37 -12.00
CA GLY A 79 4.05 -7.46 -11.48
C GLY A 79 4.25 -8.63 -10.52
N GLN A 80 4.85 -8.35 -9.36
CA GLN A 80 5.34 -9.37 -8.43
C GLN A 80 4.66 -9.34 -7.06
N VAL A 81 3.72 -8.42 -6.82
CA VAL A 81 3.03 -8.32 -5.54
C VAL A 81 1.95 -9.41 -5.43
N ASP A 82 2.00 -10.20 -4.36
CA ASP A 82 0.99 -11.24 -4.07
C ASP A 82 -0.23 -10.63 -3.37
N PHE A 83 -1.08 -9.95 -4.14
CA PHE A 83 -2.30 -9.32 -3.61
C PHE A 83 -3.25 -10.31 -2.92
N PRO A 84 -3.47 -11.53 -3.41
CA PRO A 84 -4.26 -12.53 -2.67
C PRO A 84 -3.73 -12.81 -1.27
N ALA A 85 -2.43 -13.00 -1.09
CA ALA A 85 -1.84 -13.23 0.22
C ALA A 85 -1.95 -12.00 1.14
N ILE A 86 -1.75 -10.80 0.58
CA ILE A 86 -1.87 -9.52 1.28
C ILE A 86 -3.30 -9.30 1.77
N LEU A 87 -4.31 -9.48 0.90
CA LEU A 87 -5.71 -9.27 1.28
C LEU A 87 -6.19 -10.32 2.29
N ARG A 88 -5.77 -11.59 2.16
CA ARG A 88 -6.03 -12.60 3.20
C ARG A 88 -5.47 -12.18 4.56
N ALA A 89 -4.24 -11.68 4.59
CA ALA A 89 -3.64 -11.22 5.83
C ALA A 89 -4.39 -10.01 6.41
N ALA A 90 -4.77 -9.04 5.58
CA ALA A 90 -5.56 -7.90 6.00
C ALA A 90 -6.92 -8.33 6.58
N THR A 91 -7.67 -9.17 5.86
CA THR A 91 -8.96 -9.71 6.32
C THR A 91 -8.80 -10.45 7.67
N ALA A 92 -7.75 -11.25 7.82
CA ALA A 92 -7.49 -11.99 9.05
C ALA A 92 -7.22 -11.10 10.28
N THR A 93 -6.80 -9.83 10.08
CA THR A 93 -6.66 -8.85 11.18
C THR A 93 -7.98 -8.16 11.56
N GLY A 94 -9.06 -8.38 10.82
CA GLY A 94 -10.32 -7.66 10.94
C GLY A 94 -10.30 -6.29 10.27
N PHE A 95 -9.36 -6.05 9.34
CA PHE A 95 -9.29 -4.82 8.58
C PHE A 95 -10.57 -4.61 7.74
N ASP A 96 -11.20 -3.46 7.90
CA ASP A 96 -12.40 -3.01 7.17
C ASP A 96 -12.23 -1.60 6.57
N GLY A 97 -10.99 -1.10 6.56
CA GLY A 97 -10.65 0.20 6.02
C GLY A 97 -10.63 0.25 4.49
N PRO A 98 -10.39 1.44 3.93
CA PRO A 98 -10.32 1.61 2.48
C PRO A 98 -9.11 0.88 1.87
N VAL A 99 -9.37 0.26 0.71
CA VAL A 99 -8.34 -0.30 -0.18
C VAL A 99 -8.24 0.62 -1.39
N VAL A 100 -7.10 1.24 -1.59
CA VAL A 100 -6.87 2.29 -2.59
C VAL A 100 -5.84 1.83 -3.62
N VAL A 101 -6.18 1.89 -4.90
CA VAL A 101 -5.21 1.64 -5.98
C VAL A 101 -4.33 2.87 -6.13
N GLU A 102 -3.02 2.69 -5.96
CA GLU A 102 -2.02 3.72 -6.23
C GLU A 102 -1.11 3.31 -7.38
N ALA A 103 -0.97 4.19 -8.37
CA ALA A 103 -0.09 4.00 -9.51
C ALA A 103 0.40 5.35 -10.04
N PHE A 104 1.58 5.37 -10.64
CA PHE A 104 2.16 6.59 -11.18
C PHE A 104 2.45 6.46 -12.67
N GLY A 105 1.96 7.44 -13.43
CA GLY A 105 2.18 7.52 -14.88
C GLY A 105 3.21 8.59 -15.27
N SER A 106 3.71 8.48 -16.49
CA SER A 106 4.66 9.44 -17.07
C SER A 106 4.02 10.69 -17.68
N GLY A 107 2.68 10.83 -17.60
CA GLY A 107 1.94 11.94 -18.23
C GLY A 107 2.13 13.30 -17.57
N LEU A 108 2.58 13.36 -16.32
CA LEU A 108 2.90 14.57 -15.57
C LEU A 108 4.41 14.60 -15.29
N PRO A 109 5.21 15.39 -16.02
CA PRO A 109 6.67 15.33 -15.95
C PRO A 109 7.27 15.53 -14.56
N GLU A 110 6.72 16.46 -13.78
CA GLU A 110 7.20 16.74 -12.42
C GLU A 110 6.93 15.55 -11.47
N LEU A 111 5.76 14.95 -11.57
CA LEU A 111 5.39 13.76 -10.79
C LEU A 111 6.22 12.55 -11.25
N ALA A 112 6.35 12.36 -12.55
CA ALA A 112 7.17 11.28 -13.12
C ALA A 112 8.63 11.37 -12.65
N ALA A 113 9.20 12.57 -12.61
CA ALA A 113 10.54 12.81 -12.11
C ALA A 113 10.65 12.52 -10.60
N ALA A 114 9.67 12.94 -9.80
CA ALA A 114 9.64 12.70 -8.36
C ALA A 114 9.52 11.21 -8.03
N THR A 115 8.67 10.49 -8.77
CA THR A 115 8.39 9.06 -8.56
C THR A 115 9.31 8.12 -9.38
N ARG A 116 10.23 8.69 -10.18
CA ARG A 116 11.17 7.94 -11.03
C ARG A 116 10.50 7.07 -12.11
N VAL A 117 9.34 7.47 -12.59
CA VAL A 117 8.61 6.79 -13.66
C VAL A 117 9.10 7.31 -15.01
N TRP A 118 10.07 6.62 -15.60
CA TRP A 118 10.77 7.04 -16.82
C TRP A 118 10.18 6.49 -18.12
N ARG A 119 9.14 5.65 -18.03
CA ARG A 119 8.44 5.05 -19.16
C ARG A 119 6.95 4.90 -18.84
N PRO A 120 6.08 4.79 -19.84
CA PRO A 120 4.70 4.38 -19.61
C PRO A 120 4.64 2.99 -18.94
N LEU A 121 3.92 2.87 -17.82
CA LEU A 121 3.72 1.63 -17.07
C LEU A 121 2.34 1.02 -17.30
N PHE A 122 1.45 1.79 -17.92
CA PHE A 122 0.11 1.37 -18.36
C PHE A 122 -0.30 2.18 -19.59
N PRO A 123 -1.20 1.64 -20.45
CA PRO A 123 -1.59 2.31 -21.69
C PRO A 123 -2.42 3.58 -21.46
N ASP A 124 -3.33 3.54 -20.48
CA ASP A 124 -4.24 4.63 -20.14
C ASP A 124 -4.82 4.45 -18.73
N LEU A 125 -5.45 5.50 -18.20
CA LEU A 125 -6.04 5.49 -16.86
C LEU A 125 -7.27 4.58 -16.76
N GLU A 126 -8.05 4.44 -17.84
CA GLU A 126 -9.22 3.56 -17.84
C GLU A 126 -8.80 2.11 -17.64
N THR A 127 -7.79 1.66 -18.37
CA THR A 127 -7.19 0.33 -18.23
C THR A 127 -6.65 0.13 -16.81
N LEU A 128 -5.90 1.10 -16.29
CA LEU A 128 -5.36 1.05 -14.93
C LEU A 128 -6.47 0.81 -13.90
N PHE A 129 -7.50 1.63 -13.90
CA PHE A 129 -8.56 1.54 -12.90
C PHE A 129 -9.42 0.30 -13.07
N ARG A 130 -9.77 -0.06 -14.30
CA ARG A 130 -10.59 -1.24 -14.57
C ARG A 130 -9.87 -2.54 -14.17
N GLU A 131 -8.64 -2.71 -14.61
CA GLU A 131 -7.88 -3.93 -14.36
C GLU A 131 -7.38 -4.02 -12.92
N GLY A 132 -6.92 -2.90 -12.37
CA GLY A 132 -6.54 -2.83 -10.95
C GLY A 132 -7.71 -3.17 -10.03
N ALA A 133 -8.90 -2.58 -10.28
CA ALA A 133 -10.09 -2.90 -9.50
C ALA A 133 -10.54 -4.37 -9.67
N ALA A 134 -10.39 -4.94 -10.86
CA ALA A 134 -10.72 -6.34 -11.11
C ALA A 134 -9.77 -7.27 -10.35
N THR A 135 -8.46 -6.99 -10.37
CA THR A 135 -7.45 -7.73 -9.62
C THR A 135 -7.74 -7.73 -8.12
N ILE A 136 -8.05 -6.55 -7.55
CA ILE A 136 -8.34 -6.43 -6.11
C ILE A 136 -9.61 -7.19 -5.73
N ARG A 137 -10.68 -7.09 -6.53
CA ARG A 137 -11.92 -7.85 -6.27
C ARG A 137 -11.68 -9.34 -6.31
N ALA A 138 -10.99 -9.85 -7.34
CA ALA A 138 -10.67 -11.26 -7.45
C ALA A 138 -9.80 -11.76 -6.29
N ALA A 139 -8.83 -10.95 -5.85
CA ALA A 139 -7.98 -11.27 -4.71
C ALA A 139 -8.78 -11.26 -3.39
N ALA A 140 -9.75 -10.35 -3.22
CA ALA A 140 -10.61 -10.29 -2.05
C ALA A 140 -11.59 -11.47 -2.00
N GLU A 141 -12.13 -11.92 -3.15
CA GLU A 141 -12.99 -13.10 -3.24
C GLU A 141 -12.25 -14.42 -2.92
N ALA A 142 -10.93 -14.43 -3.12
CA ALA A 142 -10.06 -15.57 -2.82
C ALA A 142 -9.49 -15.52 -1.39
N ALA A 143 -9.75 -14.47 -0.63
CA ALA A 143 -9.25 -14.25 0.73
C ALA A 143 -10.19 -14.85 1.77
#